data_d9f5d57bff60d6698e47e24b34188e41
#
_entry.id   d9f5d57bff60d6698e47e24b34188e41
#
_cell.length_a   1.000
_cell.length_b   1.000
_cell.length_c   1.000
_cell.angle_alpha   90.00
_cell.angle_beta   90.00
_cell.angle_gamma   90.00
#
_symmetry.space_group_name_H-M   'P 1'
#
loop_
_entity.id
_entity.type
_entity.pdbx_description
1 polymer ?
#
loop_
_entity_poly.entity_id
_entity_poly.type
_entity_poly.pdbx_seq_one_letter_code
_entity_poly.pdbx_strand_id
1 'polypeptide(L)'
;MLFLALLGYAQDPAPPSSNPTPPPARVNVIGKDTPGLKITPGKVIRSDVDLALVNVTVTDPYNRLVTGLEQDNFRVFEDTLEQEIVSFSSEDVPISIGVIFDFSGSMSNKVDKAREAALQFFKTANPQDEFFLVSFNERAELTSTFTNSVEDLQSRMLLTSPKGRTALLDAIYLGLSQMRGAHNAKRALLILSDGGDNHSRYNESDIKRLVKEADTQLYAIGIYDPLGYRNRTPEELNGPSLLAEITELTGGRVFAVEHLNDLPDIASKIGMELRNQYVLGYRPSNHVHDARWRKIKIKLRAPKGLPPLSVYSKTGYYAPAH
;
A
#
# COMPACT_ATOMS: atom_id res chain seq x y z
N MET A 1 81.11 1.17 10.19
CA MET A 1 80.52 0.09 9.39
C MET A 1 79.26 0.64 8.74
N LEU A 2 79.37 0.95 7.47
CA LEU A 2 78.41 1.59 6.65
C LEU A 2 77.42 0.54 6.13
N PHE A 3 76.05 0.75 6.29
CA PHE A 3 75.07 0.01 5.54
C PHE A 3 74.21 0.96 4.69
N LEU A 4 74.43 0.84 3.39
CA LEU A 4 73.62 1.48 2.35
C LEU A 4 72.24 0.84 2.33
N ALA A 5 71.16 1.64 2.40
CA ALA A 5 69.81 1.22 2.07
C ALA A 5 69.51 1.61 0.63
N LEU A 6 69.22 0.58 -0.20
CA LEU A 6 68.75 0.75 -1.56
C LEU A 6 67.26 1.12 -1.56
N LEU A 7 66.94 2.26 -2.11
CA LEU A 7 65.59 2.71 -2.47
C LEU A 7 65.18 2.00 -3.78
N GLY A 8 64.23 1.05 -3.70
CA GLY A 8 63.55 0.49 -4.86
C GLY A 8 62.42 1.42 -5.33
N TYR A 9 62.55 1.93 -6.53
CA TYR A 9 61.45 2.62 -7.22
C TYR A 9 60.42 1.59 -7.67
N ALA A 10 59.20 1.70 -7.15
CA ALA A 10 58.04 0.99 -7.68
C ALA A 10 57.52 1.78 -8.92
N GLN A 11 57.49 1.11 -10.05
CA GLN A 11 56.86 1.64 -11.26
C GLN A 11 55.33 1.54 -11.14
N ASP A 12 54.64 2.66 -11.40
CA ASP A 12 53.18 2.72 -11.52
C ASP A 12 52.72 1.89 -12.74
N PRO A 13 51.60 1.15 -12.62
CA PRO A 13 51.04 0.44 -13.78
C PRO A 13 50.38 1.43 -14.75
N ALA A 14 50.64 1.21 -16.03
CA ALA A 14 50.12 1.97 -17.14
C ALA A 14 48.58 1.94 -17.19
N PRO A 15 47.91 3.03 -17.64
CA PRO A 15 46.47 3.06 -17.76
C PRO A 15 45.97 2.10 -18.86
N PRO A 16 44.75 1.51 -18.70
CA PRO A 16 44.21 0.58 -19.68
C PRO A 16 43.91 1.32 -21.00
N SER A 17 44.32 0.71 -22.10
CA SER A 17 44.06 1.19 -23.47
C SER A 17 42.57 1.23 -23.76
N SER A 18 42.11 2.40 -24.16
CA SER A 18 40.76 2.62 -24.69
C SER A 18 40.63 1.98 -26.08
N ASN A 19 39.86 0.90 -26.19
CA ASN A 19 39.41 0.40 -27.49
C ASN A 19 38.43 1.38 -28.13
N PRO A 20 38.59 1.74 -29.40
CA PRO A 20 37.64 2.61 -30.12
C PRO A 20 36.33 1.87 -30.36
N THR A 21 35.23 2.53 -30.00
CA THR A 21 33.86 2.13 -30.28
C THR A 21 33.69 2.00 -31.83
N PRO A 22 33.15 0.92 -32.36
CA PRO A 22 32.88 0.81 -33.79
C PRO A 22 31.79 1.80 -34.20
N PRO A 23 31.91 2.42 -35.39
CA PRO A 23 30.90 3.35 -35.88
C PRO A 23 29.59 2.64 -36.23
N PRO A 24 28.44 3.34 -36.12
CA PRO A 24 27.14 2.73 -36.39
C PRO A 24 27.05 2.26 -37.86
N ALA A 25 26.54 1.04 -38.04
CA ALA A 25 26.34 0.45 -39.36
C ALA A 25 25.43 1.34 -40.21
N ARG A 26 25.99 1.82 -41.36
CA ARG A 26 25.20 2.48 -42.37
C ARG A 26 24.36 1.44 -43.13
N VAL A 27 23.06 1.49 -42.95
CA VAL A 27 22.12 0.75 -43.79
C VAL A 27 22.08 1.44 -45.17
N ASN A 28 22.66 0.80 -46.17
CA ASN A 28 22.50 1.22 -47.56
C ASN A 28 21.08 0.84 -48.01
N VAL A 29 20.24 1.84 -48.13
CA VAL A 29 18.95 1.70 -48.83
C VAL A 29 19.23 1.75 -50.34
N ILE A 30 19.25 0.59 -50.99
CA ILE A 30 19.16 0.51 -52.44
C ILE A 30 17.67 0.66 -52.79
N GLY A 31 17.30 1.85 -53.19
CA GLY A 31 16.02 2.09 -53.80
C GLY A 31 16.11 2.07 -55.30
N LYS A 32 15.23 1.38 -55.99
CA LYS A 32 14.58 1.88 -57.19
C LYS A 32 13.40 1.01 -57.58
N ASP A 33 12.29 1.70 -57.74
CA ASP A 33 11.16 1.39 -58.60
C ASP A 33 10.27 0.19 -58.22
N THR A 34 9.36 0.47 -57.28
CA THR A 34 8.06 -0.23 -57.23
C THR A 34 6.93 0.83 -57.17
N PRO A 35 5.83 0.68 -57.95
CA PRO A 35 4.81 1.72 -58.07
C PRO A 35 4.02 1.87 -56.79
N GLY A 36 3.98 3.06 -56.30
CA GLY A 36 3.09 3.74 -55.40
C GLY A 36 2.06 2.95 -54.57
N LEU A 37 2.49 2.36 -53.44
CA LEU A 37 1.57 2.14 -52.33
C LEU A 37 1.51 3.45 -51.54
N LYS A 38 0.44 4.23 -51.71
CA LYS A 38 0.11 5.34 -50.81
C LYS A 38 -0.23 4.75 -49.44
N ILE A 39 0.77 4.69 -48.56
CA ILE A 39 0.53 4.43 -47.13
C ILE A 39 -0.19 5.66 -46.60
N THR A 40 -1.51 5.60 -46.54
CA THR A 40 -2.29 6.54 -45.75
C THR A 40 -1.84 6.36 -44.30
N PRO A 41 -1.41 7.44 -43.58
CA PRO A 41 -1.09 7.29 -42.16
C PRO A 41 -2.31 6.69 -41.46
N GLY A 42 -2.20 5.45 -41.03
CA GLY A 42 -3.24 4.80 -40.29
C GLY A 42 -3.53 5.68 -39.06
N LYS A 43 -4.80 6.06 -38.90
CA LYS A 43 -5.30 6.75 -37.71
C LYS A 43 -4.89 5.86 -36.55
N VAL A 44 -3.89 6.29 -35.77
CA VAL A 44 -3.54 5.62 -34.53
C VAL A 44 -4.77 5.70 -33.66
N ILE A 45 -5.52 4.60 -33.55
CA ILE A 45 -6.63 4.48 -32.64
C ILE A 45 -5.97 4.35 -31.27
N ARG A 46 -5.81 5.47 -30.58
CA ARG A 46 -5.53 5.45 -29.13
C ARG A 46 -6.85 5.05 -28.48
N SER A 47 -6.95 3.79 -28.10
CA SER A 47 -7.98 3.34 -27.20
C SER A 47 -7.46 3.59 -25.80
N ASP A 48 -7.84 4.71 -25.20
CA ASP A 48 -7.72 4.90 -23.75
C ASP A 48 -8.73 3.96 -23.11
N VAL A 49 -8.26 2.78 -22.75
CA VAL A 49 -9.09 1.77 -22.09
C VAL A 49 -8.92 2.00 -20.60
N ASP A 50 -9.87 2.68 -20.00
CA ASP A 50 -9.96 2.81 -18.55
C ASP A 50 -10.19 1.42 -17.95
N LEU A 51 -9.17 0.88 -17.30
CA LEU A 51 -9.27 -0.37 -16.55
C LEU A 51 -9.37 -0.05 -15.06
N ALA A 52 -10.50 -0.36 -14.46
CA ALA A 52 -10.67 -0.26 -13.02
C ALA A 52 -10.16 -1.55 -12.34
N LEU A 53 -9.17 -1.42 -11.46
CA LEU A 53 -8.65 -2.52 -10.66
C LEU A 53 -9.25 -2.51 -9.25
N VAL A 54 -9.61 -3.68 -8.77
CA VAL A 54 -10.20 -3.89 -7.44
C VAL A 54 -9.47 -5.02 -6.74
N ASN A 55 -8.77 -4.71 -5.65
CA ASN A 55 -8.22 -5.70 -4.75
C ASN A 55 -9.33 -6.28 -3.87
N VAL A 56 -9.36 -7.59 -3.74
CA VAL A 56 -10.41 -8.32 -3.02
C VAL A 56 -9.78 -9.31 -2.05
N THR A 57 -10.11 -9.18 -0.77
CA THR A 57 -9.82 -10.18 0.26
C THR A 57 -11.08 -11.00 0.52
N VAL A 58 -10.95 -12.32 0.59
CA VAL A 58 -12.05 -13.22 0.94
C VAL A 58 -11.69 -14.00 2.20
N THR A 59 -12.62 -14.05 3.17
CA THR A 59 -12.42 -14.79 4.41
C THR A 59 -13.62 -15.67 4.73
N ASP A 60 -13.37 -16.72 5.52
CA ASP A 60 -14.42 -17.54 6.12
C ASP A 60 -14.94 -16.89 7.44
N PRO A 61 -15.95 -17.48 8.10
CA PRO A 61 -16.51 -16.95 9.36
C PRO A 61 -15.51 -16.89 10.53
N TYR A 62 -14.39 -17.63 10.43
CA TYR A 62 -13.31 -17.62 11.42
C TYR A 62 -12.20 -16.62 11.06
N ASN A 63 -12.47 -15.72 10.11
CA ASN A 63 -11.48 -14.77 9.60
C ASN A 63 -10.22 -15.40 9.00
N ARG A 64 -10.30 -16.65 8.48
CA ARG A 64 -9.22 -17.29 7.73
C ARG A 64 -9.34 -16.90 6.27
N LEU A 65 -8.21 -16.66 5.61
CA LEU A 65 -8.16 -16.35 4.19
C LEU A 65 -8.68 -17.52 3.36
N VAL A 66 -9.47 -17.23 2.34
CA VAL A 66 -9.94 -18.18 1.34
C VAL A 66 -9.22 -17.87 0.04
N THR A 67 -8.33 -18.78 -0.35
CA THR A 67 -7.55 -18.73 -1.59
C THR A 67 -8.03 -19.80 -2.57
N GLY A 68 -7.58 -19.75 -3.84
CA GLY A 68 -7.94 -20.75 -4.86
C GLY A 68 -9.32 -20.54 -5.47
N LEU A 69 -9.95 -19.37 -5.27
CA LEU A 69 -11.14 -18.99 -6.04
C LEU A 69 -10.72 -18.55 -7.45
N GLU A 70 -11.58 -18.84 -8.42
CA GLU A 70 -11.39 -18.49 -9.82
C GLU A 70 -12.25 -17.29 -10.23
N GLN A 71 -11.99 -16.71 -11.39
CA GLN A 71 -12.72 -15.56 -11.93
C GLN A 71 -14.24 -15.75 -11.87
N ASP A 72 -14.73 -16.92 -12.23
CA ASP A 72 -16.17 -17.28 -12.29
C ASP A 72 -16.85 -17.26 -10.91
N ASN A 73 -16.07 -17.25 -9.82
CA ASN A 73 -16.59 -17.11 -8.48
C ASN A 73 -16.93 -15.66 -8.13
N PHE A 74 -16.49 -14.68 -8.94
CA PHE A 74 -16.68 -13.26 -8.65
C PHE A 74 -17.66 -12.61 -9.64
N ARG A 75 -18.42 -11.65 -9.13
CA ARG A 75 -19.26 -10.76 -9.92
C ARG A 75 -19.01 -9.32 -9.45
N VAL A 76 -18.66 -8.46 -10.37
CA VAL A 76 -18.40 -7.03 -10.10
C VAL A 76 -19.63 -6.23 -10.50
N PHE A 77 -20.04 -5.32 -9.65
CA PHE A 77 -21.11 -4.35 -9.94
C PHE A 77 -20.54 -2.94 -9.75
N GLU A 78 -20.79 -2.09 -10.75
CA GLU A 78 -20.59 -0.64 -10.62
C GLU A 78 -21.95 0.02 -10.54
N ASP A 79 -22.19 0.76 -9.49
CA ASP A 79 -23.51 1.24 -9.08
C ASP A 79 -24.51 0.08 -9.00
N THR A 80 -25.33 -0.11 -10.02
CA THR A 80 -26.31 -1.21 -10.09
C THR A 80 -26.06 -2.16 -11.24
N LEU A 81 -25.12 -1.84 -12.16
CA LEU A 81 -24.83 -2.60 -13.36
C LEU A 81 -23.72 -3.60 -13.13
N GLU A 82 -23.94 -4.84 -13.55
CA GLU A 82 -22.90 -5.87 -13.56
C GLU A 82 -21.86 -5.54 -14.63
N GLN A 83 -20.58 -5.68 -14.27
CA GLN A 83 -19.44 -5.42 -15.13
C GLN A 83 -18.74 -6.72 -15.50
N GLU A 84 -18.25 -6.80 -16.73
CA GLU A 84 -17.45 -7.94 -17.18
C GLU A 84 -16.03 -7.85 -16.62
N ILE A 85 -15.58 -8.92 -15.94
CA ILE A 85 -14.21 -9.06 -15.47
C ILE A 85 -13.33 -9.41 -16.67
N VAL A 86 -12.46 -8.50 -17.08
CA VAL A 86 -11.56 -8.69 -18.23
C VAL A 86 -10.13 -9.07 -17.82
N SER A 87 -9.81 -8.95 -16.54
CA SER A 87 -8.53 -9.36 -15.96
C SER A 87 -8.73 -9.93 -14.57
N PHE A 88 -8.05 -11.02 -14.26
CA PHE A 88 -8.07 -11.69 -12.97
C PHE A 88 -6.67 -12.15 -12.61
N SER A 89 -6.21 -11.85 -11.40
CA SER A 89 -4.96 -12.34 -10.85
C SER A 89 -5.10 -12.61 -9.35
N SER A 90 -4.35 -13.59 -8.87
CA SER A 90 -4.15 -13.89 -7.45
C SER A 90 -2.65 -13.99 -7.12
N GLU A 91 -1.81 -13.43 -7.97
CA GLU A 91 -0.36 -13.47 -7.81
C GLU A 91 0.11 -12.49 -6.74
N ASP A 92 1.13 -12.89 -6.00
CA ASP A 92 1.83 -12.00 -5.08
C ASP A 92 2.71 -11.03 -5.89
N VAL A 93 2.37 -9.76 -5.83
CA VAL A 93 3.09 -8.67 -6.50
C VAL A 93 3.73 -7.76 -5.46
N PRO A 94 4.84 -7.07 -5.80
CA PRO A 94 5.47 -6.11 -4.91
C PRO A 94 4.50 -5.02 -4.43
N ILE A 95 4.64 -4.64 -3.17
CA ILE A 95 3.75 -3.68 -2.50
C ILE A 95 4.58 -2.50 -1.97
N SER A 96 4.05 -1.28 -2.13
CA SER A 96 4.52 -0.10 -1.39
C SER A 96 3.69 0.06 -0.12
N ILE A 97 4.33 0.02 1.04
CA ILE A 97 3.66 0.00 2.34
C ILE A 97 4.12 1.17 3.20
N GLY A 98 3.17 1.99 3.64
CA GLY A 98 3.41 2.99 4.68
C GLY A 98 2.99 2.45 6.05
N VAL A 99 3.87 2.54 7.03
CA VAL A 99 3.55 2.24 8.42
C VAL A 99 3.33 3.55 9.16
N ILE A 100 2.14 3.72 9.74
CA ILE A 100 1.75 4.87 10.56
C ILE A 100 1.73 4.39 12.01
N PHE A 101 2.70 4.84 12.79
CA PHE A 101 2.97 4.31 14.13
C PHE A 101 2.72 5.37 15.20
N ASP A 102 1.86 5.04 16.15
CA ASP A 102 1.46 5.88 17.27
C ASP A 102 2.50 5.85 18.41
N PHE A 103 3.06 7.02 18.72
CA PHE A 103 3.93 7.26 19.86
C PHE A 103 3.31 8.27 20.85
N SER A 104 1.99 8.37 20.91
CA SER A 104 1.29 9.20 21.89
C SER A 104 1.45 8.65 23.30
N GLY A 105 1.10 9.47 24.29
CA GLY A 105 1.23 9.10 25.71
C GLY A 105 0.42 7.88 26.12
N SER A 106 -0.75 7.65 25.49
CA SER A 106 -1.61 6.48 25.73
C SER A 106 -1.00 5.15 25.28
N MET A 107 0.01 5.21 24.40
CA MET A 107 0.75 4.05 23.94
C MET A 107 1.91 3.61 24.84
N SER A 108 2.19 4.33 25.94
CA SER A 108 3.40 4.09 26.76
C SER A 108 3.57 2.66 27.26
N ASN A 109 2.49 1.99 27.63
CA ASN A 109 2.50 0.59 28.07
C ASN A 109 2.25 -0.44 26.96
N LYS A 110 2.06 0.01 25.71
CA LYS A 110 1.70 -0.80 24.55
C LYS A 110 2.78 -0.78 23.46
N VAL A 111 3.64 0.24 23.47
CA VAL A 111 4.57 0.55 22.38
C VAL A 111 5.53 -0.58 22.05
N ASP A 112 6.04 -1.31 23.06
CA ASP A 112 6.98 -2.40 22.81
C ASP A 112 6.30 -3.57 22.10
N LYS A 113 5.06 -3.89 22.45
CA LYS A 113 4.27 -4.90 21.75
C LYS A 113 3.85 -4.44 20.36
N ALA A 114 3.56 -3.16 20.16
CA ALA A 114 3.29 -2.59 18.86
C ALA A 114 4.52 -2.64 17.94
N ARG A 115 5.73 -2.39 18.48
CA ARG A 115 6.99 -2.58 17.76
C ARG A 115 7.20 -4.04 17.35
N GLU A 116 6.98 -4.99 18.27
CA GLU A 116 7.05 -6.42 17.99
C GLU A 116 6.08 -6.79 16.85
N ALA A 117 4.86 -6.27 16.88
CA ALA A 117 3.87 -6.46 15.82
C ALA A 117 4.34 -5.92 14.46
N ALA A 118 4.86 -4.69 14.43
CA ALA A 118 5.42 -4.13 13.20
C ALA A 118 6.56 -4.99 12.63
N LEU A 119 7.42 -5.55 13.49
CA LEU A 119 8.49 -6.46 13.08
C LEU A 119 7.93 -7.78 12.51
N GLN A 120 6.89 -8.34 13.11
CA GLN A 120 6.26 -9.54 12.56
C GLN A 120 5.59 -9.26 11.22
N PHE A 121 4.99 -8.09 11.06
CA PHE A 121 4.46 -7.65 9.76
C PHE A 121 5.57 -7.61 8.70
N PHE A 122 6.70 -6.98 8.99
CA PHE A 122 7.84 -6.89 8.07
C PHE A 122 8.42 -8.26 7.69
N LYS A 123 8.34 -9.28 8.55
CA LYS A 123 8.75 -10.66 8.22
C LYS A 123 7.90 -11.30 7.13
N THR A 124 6.71 -10.77 6.85
CA THR A 124 5.86 -11.21 5.74
C THR A 124 6.23 -10.52 4.42
N ALA A 125 7.19 -9.61 4.45
CA ALA A 125 7.58 -8.81 3.29
C ALA A 125 8.25 -9.65 2.19
N ASN A 126 8.00 -9.24 0.96
CA ASN A 126 8.74 -9.70 -0.21
C ASN A 126 10.00 -8.83 -0.37
N PRO A 127 11.14 -9.35 -0.83
CA PRO A 127 12.35 -8.55 -1.07
C PRO A 127 12.18 -7.35 -2.00
N GLN A 128 11.15 -7.35 -2.83
CA GLN A 128 10.82 -6.25 -3.75
C GLN A 128 9.88 -5.21 -3.15
N ASP A 129 9.38 -5.42 -1.93
CA ASP A 129 8.55 -4.43 -1.27
C ASP A 129 9.36 -3.23 -0.83
N GLU A 130 8.69 -2.09 -0.77
CA GLU A 130 9.24 -0.89 -0.19
C GLU A 130 8.36 -0.38 0.94
N PHE A 131 9.00 0.20 1.94
CA PHE A 131 8.33 0.69 3.14
C PHE A 131 8.71 2.13 3.42
N PHE A 132 7.79 2.90 4.00
CA PHE A 132 8.12 4.14 4.69
C PHE A 132 7.49 4.16 6.08
N LEU A 133 8.00 5.02 6.96
CA LEU A 133 7.52 5.15 8.34
C LEU A 133 7.08 6.58 8.62
N VAL A 134 5.85 6.73 9.05
CA VAL A 134 5.32 7.93 9.69
C VAL A 134 5.15 7.63 11.18
N SER A 135 5.86 8.35 12.04
CA SER A 135 5.60 8.34 13.47
C SER A 135 4.79 9.57 13.86
N PHE A 136 3.92 9.39 14.84
CA PHE A 136 3.14 10.52 15.33
C PHE A 136 2.91 10.46 16.84
N ASN A 137 2.77 11.65 17.40
CA ASN A 137 2.26 11.96 18.72
C ASN A 137 1.48 13.29 18.59
N GLU A 138 1.92 14.37 19.19
CA GLU A 138 1.37 15.72 18.97
C GLU A 138 1.55 16.23 17.54
N ARG A 139 2.45 15.62 16.76
CA ARG A 139 2.72 15.92 15.36
C ARG A 139 3.01 14.65 14.59
N ALA A 140 2.63 14.66 13.33
CA ALA A 140 3.01 13.62 12.39
C ALA A 140 4.36 13.97 11.74
N GLU A 141 5.27 12.99 11.69
CA GLU A 141 6.61 13.15 11.12
C GLU A 141 6.94 11.98 10.19
N LEU A 142 7.48 12.27 9.01
CA LEU A 142 8.03 11.24 8.12
C LEU A 142 9.39 10.80 8.69
N THR A 143 9.38 9.73 9.44
CA THR A 143 10.57 9.20 10.13
C THR A 143 11.50 8.46 9.18
N SER A 144 10.97 7.80 8.16
CA SER A 144 11.74 7.19 7.07
C SER A 144 10.99 7.35 5.75
N THR A 145 11.71 7.75 4.71
CA THR A 145 11.23 7.69 3.32
C THR A 145 11.22 6.24 2.83
N PHE A 146 10.78 5.98 1.59
CA PHE A 146 10.77 4.65 1.02
C PHE A 146 12.13 3.96 1.11
N THR A 147 12.14 2.75 1.66
CA THR A 147 13.30 1.87 1.82
C THR A 147 12.87 0.41 1.79
N ASN A 148 13.79 -0.48 1.40
CA ASN A 148 13.61 -1.94 1.51
C ASN A 148 14.28 -2.49 2.79
N SER A 149 15.00 -1.65 3.54
CA SER A 149 15.66 -2.06 4.78
C SER A 149 14.70 -2.03 5.96
N VAL A 150 14.29 -3.21 6.39
CA VAL A 150 13.49 -3.40 7.61
C VAL A 150 14.29 -3.02 8.86
N GLU A 151 15.59 -3.24 8.86
CA GLU A 151 16.49 -2.95 9.97
C GLU A 151 16.57 -1.44 10.24
N ASP A 152 16.57 -0.61 9.18
CA ASP A 152 16.54 0.86 9.32
C ASP A 152 15.23 1.32 9.97
N LEU A 153 14.09 0.79 9.51
CA LEU A 153 12.78 1.10 10.09
C LEU A 153 12.70 0.69 11.57
N GLN A 154 13.18 -0.51 11.89
CA GLN A 154 13.24 -1.01 13.28
C GLN A 154 14.08 -0.09 14.16
N SER A 155 15.26 0.29 13.72
CA SER A 155 16.17 1.17 14.47
C SER A 155 15.51 2.51 14.78
N ARG A 156 14.80 3.10 13.80
CA ARG A 156 14.08 4.37 13.98
C ARG A 156 12.92 4.25 14.95
N MET A 157 12.16 3.16 14.92
CA MET A 157 11.08 2.91 15.88
C MET A 157 11.61 2.77 17.32
N LEU A 158 12.78 2.15 17.51
CA LEU A 158 13.40 1.98 18.84
C LEU A 158 13.85 3.30 19.46
N LEU A 159 14.26 4.26 18.64
CA LEU A 159 14.75 5.56 19.11
C LEU A 159 13.64 6.52 19.54
N THR A 160 12.37 6.23 19.19
CA THR A 160 11.23 7.10 19.50
C THR A 160 10.56 6.68 20.80
N SER A 161 10.37 7.61 21.73
CA SER A 161 9.69 7.34 23.01
C SER A 161 8.25 7.88 23.00
N PRO A 162 7.27 7.14 23.56
CA PRO A 162 5.90 7.58 23.65
C PRO A 162 5.74 8.81 24.56
N LYS A 163 5.02 9.82 24.06
CA LYS A 163 4.69 11.03 24.83
C LYS A 163 3.63 11.89 24.13
N GLY A 164 3.03 12.79 24.86
CA GLY A 164 2.17 13.85 24.31
C GLY A 164 0.79 13.38 23.85
N ARG A 165 0.16 14.21 23.04
CA ARG A 165 -1.19 14.03 22.47
C ARG A 165 -1.15 13.17 21.21
N THR A 166 -2.29 13.06 20.52
CA THR A 166 -2.47 12.14 19.39
C THR A 166 -2.97 12.92 18.17
N ALA A 167 -2.13 13.06 17.14
CA ALA A 167 -2.45 13.69 15.85
C ALA A 167 -2.60 12.62 14.74
N LEU A 168 -3.55 11.70 14.90
CA LEU A 168 -3.77 10.55 14.03
C LEU A 168 -4.21 10.98 12.61
N LEU A 169 -5.13 11.94 12.50
CA LEU A 169 -5.63 12.39 11.19
C LEU A 169 -4.53 13.10 10.39
N ASP A 170 -3.66 13.88 11.06
CA ASP A 170 -2.48 14.48 10.41
C ASP A 170 -1.51 13.39 9.92
N ALA A 171 -1.35 12.30 10.67
CA ALA A 171 -0.49 11.19 10.28
C ALA A 171 -1.03 10.41 9.08
N ILE A 172 -2.35 10.17 9.03
CA ILE A 172 -3.01 9.55 7.87
C ILE A 172 -2.85 10.44 6.64
N TYR A 173 -3.06 11.76 6.77
CA TYR A 173 -2.84 12.73 5.69
C TYR A 173 -1.41 12.64 5.15
N LEU A 174 -0.41 12.66 6.05
CA LEU A 174 1.00 12.58 5.67
C LEU A 174 1.33 11.25 4.99
N GLY A 175 0.81 10.13 5.52
CA GLY A 175 0.99 8.80 4.93
C GLY A 175 0.42 8.70 3.52
N LEU A 176 -0.81 9.18 3.29
CA LEU A 176 -1.43 9.22 1.96
C LEU A 176 -0.68 10.16 1.01
N SER A 177 -0.16 11.28 1.51
CA SER A 177 0.65 12.21 0.71
C SER A 177 1.97 11.56 0.29
N GLN A 178 2.65 10.85 1.19
CA GLN A 178 3.89 10.13 0.91
C GLN A 178 3.65 8.98 -0.09
N MET A 179 2.51 8.29 0.00
CA MET A 179 2.14 7.19 -0.88
C MET A 179 2.04 7.58 -2.37
N ARG A 180 1.88 8.86 -2.68
CA ARG A 180 1.92 9.35 -4.07
C ARG A 180 3.26 9.11 -4.77
N GLY A 181 4.35 9.02 -3.98
CA GLY A 181 5.69 8.70 -4.46
C GLY A 181 6.00 7.20 -4.53
N ALA A 182 5.01 6.32 -4.32
CA ALA A 182 5.19 4.87 -4.34
C ALA A 182 5.54 4.34 -5.72
N HIS A 183 6.50 3.41 -5.79
CA HIS A 183 6.96 2.80 -7.05
C HIS A 183 6.12 1.58 -7.46
N ASN A 184 5.51 0.87 -6.48
CA ASN A 184 4.68 -0.28 -6.79
C ASN A 184 3.22 0.14 -7.03
N ALA A 185 2.54 -0.57 -7.92
CA ALA A 185 1.13 -0.33 -8.22
C ALA A 185 0.22 -0.70 -7.05
N LYS A 186 0.57 -1.75 -6.29
CA LYS A 186 -0.15 -2.15 -5.08
C LYS A 186 0.33 -1.33 -3.89
N ARG A 187 -0.60 -0.66 -3.21
CA ARG A 187 -0.30 0.33 -2.18
C ARG A 187 -1.13 0.07 -0.93
N ALA A 188 -0.49 0.10 0.24
CA ALA A 188 -1.18 -0.07 1.51
C ALA A 188 -0.62 0.84 2.61
N LEU A 189 -1.48 1.27 3.53
CA LEU A 189 -1.09 1.89 4.80
C LEU A 189 -1.48 0.96 5.94
N LEU A 190 -0.56 0.70 6.85
CA LEU A 190 -0.80 0.00 8.10
C LEU A 190 -0.73 0.99 9.26
N ILE A 191 -1.84 1.18 9.96
CA ILE A 191 -1.97 2.07 11.10
C ILE A 191 -1.89 1.24 12.38
N LEU A 192 -0.97 1.58 13.28
CA LEU A 192 -0.87 1.01 14.62
C LEU A 192 -1.15 2.11 15.63
N SER A 193 -2.34 2.12 16.25
CA SER A 193 -2.78 3.17 17.16
C SER A 193 -3.86 2.67 18.10
N ASP A 194 -4.09 3.36 19.20
CA ASP A 194 -5.28 3.14 20.03
C ASP A 194 -6.52 3.95 19.56
N GLY A 195 -6.42 4.59 18.40
CA GLY A 195 -7.51 5.17 17.62
C GLY A 195 -7.96 6.56 18.08
N GLY A 196 -7.44 7.10 19.18
CA GLY A 196 -7.76 8.46 19.62
C GLY A 196 -7.20 9.51 18.66
N ASP A 197 -7.92 10.60 18.47
CA ASP A 197 -7.40 11.84 17.89
C ASP A 197 -7.85 13.01 18.75
N ASN A 198 -6.91 13.80 19.20
CA ASN A 198 -7.20 14.96 20.05
C ASN A 198 -6.31 16.18 19.72
N HIS A 199 -5.51 16.08 18.64
CA HIS A 199 -4.56 17.15 18.33
C HIS A 199 -4.30 17.39 16.84
N SER A 200 -5.02 16.74 15.94
CA SER A 200 -4.87 16.97 14.51
C SER A 200 -5.43 18.32 14.06
N ARG A 201 -4.88 18.83 12.97
CA ARG A 201 -5.37 20.02 12.25
C ARG A 201 -6.45 19.68 11.24
N TYR A 202 -6.37 18.49 10.67
CA TYR A 202 -7.40 17.96 9.77
C TYR A 202 -8.56 17.39 10.58
N ASN A 203 -9.75 17.45 10.00
CA ASN A 203 -10.93 16.82 10.57
C ASN A 203 -11.26 15.49 9.87
N GLU A 204 -12.16 14.70 10.46
CA GLU A 204 -12.55 13.40 9.93
C GLU A 204 -13.08 13.47 8.49
N SER A 205 -13.87 14.50 8.16
CA SER A 205 -14.48 14.63 6.82
C SER A 205 -13.43 14.89 5.74
N ASP A 206 -12.37 15.63 6.08
CA ASP A 206 -11.23 15.85 5.17
C ASP A 206 -10.49 14.56 4.88
N ILE A 207 -10.22 13.78 5.93
CA ILE A 207 -9.53 12.48 5.78
C ILE A 207 -10.39 11.48 5.04
N LYS A 208 -11.69 11.36 5.34
CA LYS A 208 -12.61 10.48 4.61
C LYS A 208 -12.68 10.81 3.12
N ARG A 209 -12.65 12.10 2.76
CA ARG A 209 -12.57 12.53 1.36
C ARG A 209 -11.25 12.11 0.72
N LEU A 210 -10.12 12.39 1.37
CA LEU A 210 -8.80 12.05 0.86
C LEU A 210 -8.62 10.53 0.68
N VAL A 211 -9.12 9.73 1.63
CA VAL A 211 -9.09 8.27 1.57
C VAL A 211 -9.88 7.72 0.38
N LYS A 212 -11.02 8.32 0.04
CA LYS A 212 -11.81 7.95 -1.15
C LYS A 212 -11.10 8.25 -2.46
N GLU A 213 -10.26 9.30 -2.48
CA GLU A 213 -9.49 9.70 -3.67
C GLU A 213 -8.19 8.88 -3.81
N ALA A 214 -7.70 8.31 -2.70
CA ALA A 214 -6.46 7.55 -2.69
C ALA A 214 -6.66 6.13 -3.21
N ASP A 215 -5.84 5.71 -4.16
CA ASP A 215 -5.76 4.30 -4.57
C ASP A 215 -4.79 3.54 -3.65
N THR A 216 -5.16 3.50 -2.37
CA THR A 216 -4.35 2.93 -1.28
C THR A 216 -5.24 2.21 -0.31
N GLN A 217 -4.96 0.95 -0.01
CA GLN A 217 -5.69 0.19 1.01
C GLN A 217 -5.22 0.58 2.41
N LEU A 218 -6.16 0.83 3.31
CA LEU A 218 -5.88 1.14 4.72
C LEU A 218 -6.19 -0.07 5.59
N TYR A 219 -5.20 -0.51 6.35
CA TYR A 219 -5.36 -1.48 7.43
C TYR A 219 -5.07 -0.82 8.75
N ALA A 220 -5.77 -1.20 9.81
CA ALA A 220 -5.51 -0.68 11.14
C ALA A 220 -5.46 -1.80 12.18
N ILE A 221 -4.51 -1.70 13.09
CA ILE A 221 -4.46 -2.46 14.34
C ILE A 221 -4.85 -1.49 15.45
N GLY A 222 -6.09 -1.64 15.93
CA GLY A 222 -6.62 -0.83 17.02
C GLY A 222 -6.26 -1.44 18.38
N ILE A 223 -5.33 -0.81 19.08
CA ILE A 223 -4.77 -1.34 20.36
C ILE A 223 -5.56 -0.74 21.53
N TYR A 224 -6.76 -1.22 21.75
CA TYR A 224 -7.67 -0.65 22.75
C TYR A 224 -7.37 -1.16 24.15
N ASP A 225 -7.47 -0.25 25.15
CA ASP A 225 -7.41 -0.61 26.56
C ASP A 225 -8.84 -0.71 27.10
N PRO A 226 -9.33 -1.92 27.46
CA PRO A 226 -10.67 -2.10 27.98
C PRO A 226 -10.91 -1.37 29.30
N LEU A 227 -9.86 -1.10 30.08
CA LEU A 227 -9.94 -0.45 31.38
C LEU A 227 -9.84 1.09 31.28
N GLY A 228 -9.32 1.61 30.18
CA GLY A 228 -9.06 3.04 29.98
C GLY A 228 -10.27 3.90 29.61
N TYR A 229 -11.46 3.33 29.40
CA TYR A 229 -12.65 4.06 28.91
C TYR A 229 -13.13 5.21 29.80
N ARG A 230 -12.86 5.16 31.11
CA ARG A 230 -13.42 6.14 32.08
C ARG A 230 -12.83 7.56 31.96
N ASN A 231 -11.67 7.72 31.35
CA ASN A 231 -10.95 9.00 31.28
C ASN A 231 -10.72 9.49 29.83
N ARG A 232 -11.38 8.88 28.85
CA ARG A 232 -11.23 9.26 27.44
C ARG A 232 -12.16 10.41 27.06
N THR A 233 -11.67 11.29 26.19
CA THR A 233 -12.51 12.33 25.57
C THR A 233 -13.49 11.69 24.58
N PRO A 234 -14.60 12.38 24.21
CA PRO A 234 -15.51 11.90 23.17
C PRO A 234 -14.79 11.60 21.84
N GLU A 235 -13.78 12.41 21.47
CA GLU A 235 -12.97 12.24 20.27
C GLU A 235 -12.15 10.93 20.33
N GLU A 236 -11.54 10.64 21.46
CA GLU A 236 -10.81 9.39 21.66
C GLU A 236 -11.73 8.16 21.66
N LEU A 237 -12.97 8.31 22.12
CA LEU A 237 -13.97 7.24 22.07
C LEU A 237 -14.47 6.96 20.66
N ASN A 238 -14.42 7.95 19.75
CA ASN A 238 -14.81 7.79 18.35
C ASN A 238 -13.73 7.12 17.48
N GLY A 239 -12.50 7.04 17.95
CA GLY A 239 -11.35 6.50 17.22
C GLY A 239 -11.58 5.12 16.58
N PRO A 240 -12.10 4.11 17.30
CA PRO A 240 -12.40 2.80 16.73
C PRO A 240 -13.37 2.86 15.56
N SER A 241 -14.41 3.69 15.65
CA SER A 241 -15.40 3.89 14.60
C SER A 241 -14.80 4.54 13.36
N LEU A 242 -13.96 5.55 13.56
CA LEU A 242 -13.23 6.22 12.48
C LEU A 242 -12.30 5.27 11.74
N LEU A 243 -11.48 4.50 12.46
CA LEU A 243 -10.58 3.51 11.86
C LEU A 243 -11.36 2.46 11.07
N ALA A 244 -12.51 1.99 11.60
CA ALA A 244 -13.36 1.03 10.89
C ALA A 244 -13.89 1.62 9.58
N GLU A 245 -14.40 2.84 9.60
CA GLU A 245 -14.96 3.50 8.41
C GLU A 245 -13.90 3.74 7.33
N ILE A 246 -12.75 4.30 7.68
CA ILE A 246 -11.71 4.61 6.68
C ILE A 246 -11.07 3.35 6.07
N THR A 247 -10.93 2.28 6.84
CA THR A 247 -10.41 1.01 6.33
C THR A 247 -11.41 0.35 5.39
N GLU A 248 -12.70 0.32 5.76
CA GLU A 248 -13.77 -0.24 4.93
C GLU A 248 -13.89 0.46 3.57
N LEU A 249 -13.78 1.81 3.54
CA LEU A 249 -13.82 2.58 2.30
C LEU A 249 -12.80 2.10 1.25
N THR A 250 -11.63 1.65 1.69
CA THR A 250 -10.52 1.25 0.84
C THR A 250 -10.42 -0.25 0.59
N GLY A 251 -11.28 -1.04 1.21
CA GLY A 251 -11.24 -2.50 1.13
C GLY A 251 -10.21 -3.15 2.05
N GLY A 252 -9.63 -2.37 2.97
CA GLY A 252 -8.87 -2.91 4.07
C GLY A 252 -9.76 -3.20 5.28
N ARG A 253 -9.14 -3.40 6.45
CA ARG A 253 -9.84 -3.83 7.66
C ARG A 253 -9.21 -3.24 8.91
N VAL A 254 -10.03 -3.09 9.96
CA VAL A 254 -9.53 -2.84 11.30
C VAL A 254 -9.52 -4.14 12.11
N PHE A 255 -8.46 -4.36 12.86
CA PHE A 255 -8.31 -5.46 13.81
C PHE A 255 -8.26 -4.86 15.21
N ALA A 256 -9.34 -5.02 15.94
CA ALA A 256 -9.40 -4.64 17.35
C ALA A 256 -8.61 -5.65 18.20
N VAL A 257 -7.69 -5.16 19.01
CA VAL A 257 -6.81 -5.98 19.85
C VAL A 257 -7.05 -5.64 21.30
N GLU A 258 -7.54 -6.63 22.06
CA GLU A 258 -7.77 -6.52 23.52
C GLU A 258 -6.57 -7.05 24.31
N HIS A 259 -5.88 -8.06 23.76
CA HIS A 259 -4.70 -8.66 24.38
C HIS A 259 -3.43 -8.33 23.60
N LEU A 260 -2.52 -7.59 24.21
CA LEU A 260 -1.27 -7.14 23.56
C LEU A 260 -0.42 -8.30 22.99
N ASN A 261 -0.54 -9.49 23.56
CA ASN A 261 0.19 -10.67 23.06
C ASN A 261 -0.31 -11.16 21.72
N ASP A 262 -1.52 -10.79 21.27
CA ASP A 262 -2.09 -11.18 19.98
C ASP A 262 -1.61 -10.27 18.83
N LEU A 263 -0.99 -9.12 19.17
CA LEU A 263 -0.54 -8.11 18.23
C LEU A 263 0.39 -8.67 17.12
N PRO A 264 1.42 -9.47 17.43
CA PRO A 264 2.31 -10.00 16.41
C PRO A 264 1.60 -10.93 15.41
N ASP A 265 0.68 -11.77 15.89
CA ASP A 265 -0.08 -12.71 15.05
C ASP A 265 -1.04 -11.97 14.14
N ILE A 266 -1.70 -10.92 14.66
CA ILE A 266 -2.59 -10.06 13.87
C ILE A 266 -1.81 -9.33 12.79
N ALA A 267 -0.64 -8.80 13.11
CA ALA A 267 0.22 -8.12 12.15
C ALA A 267 0.68 -9.07 11.03
N SER A 268 1.09 -10.28 11.39
CA SER A 268 1.42 -11.33 10.41
C SER A 268 0.23 -11.68 9.52
N LYS A 269 -0.97 -11.75 10.10
CA LYS A 269 -2.21 -12.01 9.36
C LYS A 269 -2.51 -10.91 8.33
N ILE A 270 -2.33 -9.63 8.69
CA ILE A 270 -2.51 -8.51 7.76
C ILE A 270 -1.51 -8.63 6.60
N GLY A 271 -0.25 -8.95 6.89
CA GLY A 271 0.75 -9.17 5.86
C GLY A 271 0.36 -10.30 4.90
N MET A 272 -0.12 -11.42 5.42
CA MET A 272 -0.63 -12.52 4.61
C MET A 272 -1.88 -12.12 3.80
N GLU A 273 -2.79 -11.33 4.36
CA GLU A 273 -3.95 -10.82 3.62
C GLU A 273 -3.51 -9.99 2.42
N LEU A 274 -2.59 -9.05 2.63
CA LEU A 274 -2.06 -8.21 1.56
C LEU A 274 -1.41 -9.02 0.44
N ARG A 275 -0.80 -10.17 0.73
CA ARG A 275 -0.17 -11.06 -0.26
C ARG A 275 -1.16 -11.89 -1.05
N ASN A 276 -2.25 -12.30 -0.42
CA ASN A 276 -3.19 -13.29 -0.96
C ASN A 276 -4.51 -12.66 -1.41
N GLN A 277 -4.46 -11.46 -1.96
CA GLN A 277 -5.63 -10.81 -2.53
C GLN A 277 -5.84 -11.21 -3.98
N TYR A 278 -7.11 -11.28 -4.36
CA TYR A 278 -7.50 -11.32 -5.77
C TYR A 278 -7.51 -9.91 -6.34
N VAL A 279 -7.04 -9.75 -7.56
CA VAL A 279 -7.11 -8.48 -8.30
C VAL A 279 -8.07 -8.68 -9.46
N LEU A 280 -9.20 -7.99 -9.42
CA LEU A 280 -10.21 -8.00 -10.46
C LEU A 280 -10.07 -6.75 -11.30
N GLY A 281 -9.92 -6.92 -12.61
CA GLY A 281 -9.92 -5.80 -13.56
C GLY A 281 -11.19 -5.84 -14.41
N TYR A 282 -11.90 -4.71 -14.50
CA TYR A 282 -13.04 -4.56 -15.37
C TYR A 282 -12.99 -3.24 -16.13
N ARG A 283 -13.69 -3.18 -17.27
CA ARG A 283 -13.88 -1.94 -18.01
C ARG A 283 -15.21 -1.32 -17.63
N PRO A 284 -15.22 -0.13 -17.00
CA PRO A 284 -16.45 0.54 -16.66
C PRO A 284 -17.35 0.70 -17.90
N SER A 285 -18.61 0.26 -17.81
CA SER A 285 -19.59 0.49 -18.89
C SER A 285 -20.03 1.94 -18.97
N ASN A 286 -19.85 2.71 -17.90
CA ASN A 286 -20.08 4.15 -17.87
C ASN A 286 -18.77 4.90 -18.15
N HIS A 287 -18.62 5.38 -19.38
CA HIS A 287 -17.44 6.10 -19.87
C HIS A 287 -17.47 7.62 -19.61
N VAL A 288 -18.41 8.11 -18.80
CA VAL A 288 -18.53 9.55 -18.54
C VAL A 288 -17.47 10.00 -17.56
N HIS A 289 -16.61 10.93 -17.99
CA HIS A 289 -15.57 11.57 -17.17
C HIS A 289 -16.17 12.78 -16.44
N ASP A 290 -16.88 12.53 -15.33
CA ASP A 290 -17.65 13.53 -14.61
C ASP A 290 -17.18 13.78 -13.17
N ALA A 291 -16.05 13.20 -12.78
CA ALA A 291 -15.50 13.25 -11.42
C ALA A 291 -16.49 12.77 -10.34
N ARG A 292 -17.54 12.03 -10.71
CA ARG A 292 -18.51 11.51 -9.74
C ARG A 292 -18.05 10.20 -9.12
N TRP A 293 -18.51 9.96 -7.92
CA TRP A 293 -18.30 8.71 -7.21
C TRP A 293 -19.03 7.55 -7.90
N ARG A 294 -18.29 6.48 -8.21
CA ARG A 294 -18.81 5.21 -8.74
C ARG A 294 -18.74 4.17 -7.63
N LYS A 295 -19.89 3.65 -7.23
CA LYS A 295 -19.94 2.64 -6.17
C LYS A 295 -19.58 1.26 -6.73
N ILE A 296 -18.64 0.57 -6.07
CA ILE A 296 -18.26 -0.81 -6.41
C ILE A 296 -18.88 -1.77 -5.40
N LYS A 297 -19.37 -2.89 -5.88
CA LYS A 297 -19.82 -4.02 -5.06
C LYS A 297 -19.37 -5.33 -5.68
N ILE A 298 -18.66 -6.13 -4.90
CA ILE A 298 -18.27 -7.49 -5.28
C ILE A 298 -19.23 -8.48 -4.64
N LYS A 299 -19.73 -9.44 -5.44
CA LYS A 299 -20.50 -10.59 -4.96
C LYS A 299 -19.78 -11.87 -5.30
N LEU A 300 -19.86 -12.87 -4.40
CA LEU A 300 -19.31 -14.19 -4.62
C LEU A 300 -20.40 -15.19 -5.03
N ARG A 301 -20.02 -16.04 -5.96
CA ARG A 301 -20.64 -17.34 -6.19
C ARG A 301 -19.74 -18.39 -5.54
N ALA A 302 -19.93 -18.59 -4.24
CA ALA A 302 -19.08 -19.55 -3.52
C ALA A 302 -19.23 -20.96 -4.08
N PRO A 303 -18.14 -21.71 -4.24
CA PRO A 303 -18.18 -23.13 -4.53
C PRO A 303 -19.03 -23.88 -3.49
N LYS A 304 -19.70 -24.97 -3.92
CA LYS A 304 -20.50 -25.77 -3.01
C LYS A 304 -19.64 -26.39 -1.91
N GLY A 305 -20.15 -26.37 -0.69
CA GLY A 305 -19.46 -26.96 0.47
C GLY A 305 -18.61 -25.96 1.29
N LEU A 306 -18.44 -24.73 0.83
CA LEU A 306 -17.80 -23.68 1.64
C LEU A 306 -18.84 -23.02 2.58
N PRO A 307 -18.42 -22.59 3.78
CA PRO A 307 -19.26 -21.79 4.67
C PRO A 307 -19.57 -20.42 4.03
N PRO A 308 -20.48 -19.62 4.61
CA PRO A 308 -20.68 -18.24 4.18
C PRO A 308 -19.35 -17.47 4.20
N LEU A 309 -19.02 -16.80 3.09
CA LEU A 309 -17.78 -16.07 2.92
C LEU A 309 -18.01 -14.55 3.02
N SER A 310 -17.05 -13.86 3.61
CA SER A 310 -17.00 -12.40 3.68
C SER A 310 -16.04 -11.86 2.62
N VAL A 311 -16.41 -10.73 1.99
CA VAL A 311 -15.66 -10.08 0.93
C VAL A 311 -15.30 -8.67 1.37
N TYR A 312 -14.04 -8.33 1.25
CA TYR A 312 -13.52 -7.00 1.52
C TYR A 312 -12.90 -6.43 0.24
N SER A 313 -13.40 -5.28 -0.19
CA SER A 313 -12.93 -4.57 -1.37
C SER A 313 -13.24 -3.09 -1.24
N LYS A 314 -12.55 -2.23 -1.99
CA LYS A 314 -12.89 -0.80 -2.01
C LYS A 314 -14.36 -0.60 -2.38
N THR A 315 -15.00 0.38 -1.74
CA THR A 315 -16.45 0.63 -1.91
C THR A 315 -16.79 1.45 -3.14
N GLY A 316 -15.78 2.01 -3.82
CA GLY A 316 -15.94 2.80 -5.03
C GLY A 316 -14.67 3.56 -5.39
N TYR A 317 -14.80 4.45 -6.37
CA TYR A 317 -13.77 5.37 -6.84
C TYR A 317 -14.41 6.61 -7.47
N TYR A 318 -13.64 7.67 -7.63
CA TYR A 318 -14.07 8.83 -8.43
C TYR A 318 -13.73 8.60 -9.91
N ALA A 319 -14.73 8.76 -10.78
CA ALA A 319 -14.49 8.75 -12.22
C ALA A 319 -13.45 9.82 -12.59
N PRO A 320 -12.63 9.63 -13.65
CA PRO A 320 -11.70 10.65 -14.10
C PRO A 320 -12.40 11.98 -14.33
N ALA A 321 -11.74 13.08 -14.04
CA ALA A 321 -12.12 14.41 -14.50
C ALA A 321 -11.48 14.63 -15.89
N HIS A 322 -12.12 15.44 -16.75
CA HIS A 322 -11.60 15.79 -18.08
C HIS A 322 -10.19 16.35 -18.04
#